data_3e159717e772e7d7b0ec2152451b407d
#
_entry.id   3e159717e772e7d7b0ec2152451b407d
#
_cell.length_a   1.000
_cell.length_b   1.000
_cell.length_c   1.000
_cell.angle_alpha   90.00
_cell.angle_beta   90.00
_cell.angle_gamma   90.00
#
_symmetry.space_group_name_H-M   'P 1'
#
loop_
_entity.id
_entity.type
_entity.pdbx_description
1 polymer ?
#
loop_
_entity_poly.entity_id
_entity_poly.type
_entity_poly.pdbx_seq_one_letter_code
_entity_poly.pdbx_strand_id
1 'polypeptide(L)'
;MPFVDTSSLKVTERLPGWHGRYFHSSSMTFAHYDFKRGSSIHEHFHPQEEVWEVIEGELEMTINGEAQIARAGLVAIIPSNARHSAKALSDGRAIIVDYPLRPEFD
;
A
#
# COMPACT_ATOMS: atom_id res chain seq x y z
N MET A 1 23.78 8.25 1.90
CA MET A 1 23.64 7.30 3.01
C MET A 1 22.64 6.24 2.64
N PRO A 2 22.89 4.89 2.94
CA PRO A 2 21.96 3.82 2.58
C PRO A 2 20.77 3.69 3.54
N PHE A 3 20.60 4.60 4.48
CA PHE A 3 19.50 4.55 5.45
C PHE A 3 18.51 5.68 5.21
N VAL A 4 17.21 5.37 5.36
CA VAL A 4 16.13 6.35 5.33
C VAL A 4 15.49 6.35 6.72
N ASP A 5 15.45 7.52 7.36
CA ASP A 5 14.70 7.67 8.61
C ASP A 5 13.25 7.95 8.26
N THR A 6 12.40 6.93 8.37
CA THR A 6 11.00 7.05 7.98
C THR A 6 10.23 8.02 8.88
N SER A 7 10.69 8.26 10.11
CA SER A 7 10.03 9.21 11.01
C SER A 7 10.18 10.66 10.55
N SER A 8 11.19 10.95 9.73
CA SER A 8 11.43 12.29 9.19
C SER A 8 10.75 12.53 7.85
N LEU A 9 10.11 11.51 7.27
CA LEU A 9 9.44 11.64 6.00
C LEU A 9 8.11 12.38 6.16
N LYS A 10 7.78 13.17 5.15
CA LYS A 10 6.49 13.86 5.09
C LYS A 10 5.36 12.86 5.03
N VAL A 11 4.30 13.09 5.81
CA VAL A 11 3.06 12.32 5.72
C VAL A 11 2.14 12.99 4.70
N THR A 12 1.64 12.21 3.75
CA THR A 12 0.74 12.69 2.71
C THR A 12 -0.54 11.87 2.73
N GLU A 13 -1.68 12.55 2.70
CA GLU A 13 -2.99 11.89 2.59
C GLU A 13 -3.47 12.01 1.15
N ARG A 14 -3.07 11.09 0.27
CA ARG A 14 -3.43 11.13 -1.15
C ARG A 14 -4.87 10.72 -1.39
N LEU A 15 -5.39 9.81 -0.57
CA LEU A 15 -6.80 9.40 -0.56
C LEU A 15 -7.30 9.52 0.87
N PRO A 16 -8.58 9.89 1.08
CA PRO A 16 -9.11 10.07 2.44
C PRO A 16 -8.87 8.84 3.31
N GLY A 17 -8.25 9.05 4.47
CA GLY A 17 -7.98 8.00 5.44
C GLY A 17 -6.69 7.21 5.22
N TRP A 18 -5.94 7.48 4.15
CA TRP A 18 -4.68 6.80 3.85
C TRP A 18 -3.53 7.77 4.03
N HIS A 19 -2.91 7.71 5.19
CA HIS A 19 -1.79 8.60 5.56
C HIS A 19 -0.49 7.89 5.25
N GLY A 20 0.19 8.33 4.20
CA GLY A 20 1.35 7.64 3.65
C GLY A 20 2.66 8.38 3.80
N ARG A 21 3.71 7.62 4.03
CA ARG A 21 5.09 8.05 3.88
C ARG A 21 5.69 7.27 2.73
N TYR A 22 6.27 7.98 1.77
CA TYR A 22 6.77 7.38 0.53
C TYR A 22 8.26 7.58 0.41
N PHE A 23 8.95 6.56 -0.05
CA PHE A 23 10.36 6.65 -0.39
C PHE A 23 10.70 5.63 -1.46
N HIS A 24 11.85 5.83 -2.11
CA HIS A 24 12.29 4.97 -3.21
C HIS A 24 13.66 4.39 -2.91
N SER A 25 13.87 3.12 -3.31
CA SER A 25 15.22 2.59 -3.53
C SER A 25 15.61 2.93 -4.98
N SER A 26 16.69 2.32 -5.47
CA SER A 26 17.09 2.54 -6.88
C SER A 26 16.05 2.00 -7.87
N SER A 27 15.26 1.01 -7.48
CA SER A 27 14.34 0.31 -8.40
C SER A 27 12.93 0.09 -7.84
N MET A 28 12.67 0.41 -6.57
CA MET A 28 11.40 0.11 -5.93
C MET A 28 10.84 1.34 -5.22
N THR A 29 9.51 1.42 -5.16
CA THR A 29 8.81 2.44 -4.38
C THR A 29 8.17 1.77 -3.17
N PHE A 30 8.33 2.40 -2.01
CA PHE A 30 7.76 1.95 -0.75
C PHE A 30 6.74 2.97 -0.27
N ALA A 31 5.63 2.47 0.26
CA ALA A 31 4.65 3.29 0.95
C ALA A 31 4.38 2.69 2.32
N HIS A 32 4.53 3.50 3.37
CA HIS A 32 4.13 3.12 4.72
C HIS A 32 2.84 3.85 5.04
N TYR A 33 1.74 3.11 5.15
CA TYR A 33 0.43 3.67 5.40
C TYR A 33 -0.03 3.44 6.82
N ASP A 34 -0.60 4.52 7.41
CA ASP A 34 -1.55 4.41 8.49
C ASP A 34 -2.93 4.58 7.87
N PHE A 35 -3.83 3.61 8.03
CA PHE A 35 -5.15 3.67 7.41
C PHE A 35 -6.24 3.73 8.48
N LYS A 36 -7.36 4.36 8.11
CA LYS A 36 -8.51 4.54 8.98
C LYS A 36 -9.65 3.63 8.57
N ARG A 37 -10.34 3.07 9.56
CA ARG A 37 -11.51 2.23 9.34
C ARG A 37 -12.49 2.92 8.40
N GLY A 38 -12.98 2.18 7.41
CA GLY A 38 -13.98 2.65 6.45
C GLY A 38 -13.39 3.34 5.23
N SER A 39 -12.09 3.66 5.22
CA SER A 39 -11.46 4.28 4.06
C SER A 39 -11.20 3.26 2.97
N SER A 40 -11.25 3.70 1.73
CA SER A 40 -11.13 2.81 0.56
C SER A 40 -10.12 3.34 -0.44
N ILE A 41 -9.47 2.42 -1.14
CA ILE A 41 -8.74 2.70 -2.37
C ILE A 41 -9.57 2.09 -3.49
N HIS A 42 -10.00 2.93 -4.44
CA HIS A 42 -10.83 2.50 -5.56
C HIS A 42 -10.07 1.51 -6.46
N GLU A 43 -10.84 0.75 -7.25
CA GLU A 43 -10.24 -0.19 -8.20
C GLU A 43 -9.38 0.54 -9.21
N HIS A 44 -8.18 0.06 -9.40
CA HIS A 44 -7.21 0.60 -10.34
C HIS A 44 -6.21 -0.48 -10.73
N PHE A 45 -5.33 -0.17 -11.67
CA PHE A 45 -4.24 -1.05 -12.07
C PHE A 45 -3.06 -0.20 -12.54
N HIS A 46 -1.89 -0.79 -12.53
CA HIS A 46 -0.65 -0.16 -12.97
C HIS A 46 0.37 -1.23 -13.37
N PRO A 47 1.38 -0.87 -14.15
CA PRO A 47 2.36 -1.86 -14.64
C PRO A 47 3.26 -2.43 -13.54
N GLN A 48 3.40 -1.73 -12.41
CA GLN A 48 4.23 -2.23 -11.32
C GLN A 48 3.58 -3.45 -10.66
N GLU A 49 4.40 -4.44 -10.34
CA GLU A 49 4.01 -5.48 -9.39
C GLU A 49 3.96 -4.85 -7.99
N GLU A 50 2.98 -5.23 -7.19
CA GLU A 50 2.78 -4.62 -5.88
C GLU A 50 2.62 -5.69 -4.81
N VAL A 51 3.29 -5.48 -3.68
CA VAL A 51 3.20 -6.39 -2.54
C VAL A 51 2.71 -5.59 -1.33
N TRP A 52 1.68 -6.11 -0.66
CA TRP A 52 1.12 -5.52 0.56
C TRP A 52 1.42 -6.40 1.76
N GLU A 53 2.01 -5.80 2.78
CA GLU A 53 2.21 -6.45 4.07
C GLU A 53 1.46 -5.65 5.13
N VAL A 54 0.40 -6.24 5.69
CA VAL A 54 -0.37 -5.62 6.77
C VAL A 54 0.37 -5.86 8.08
N ILE A 55 0.64 -4.78 8.81
CA ILE A 55 1.34 -4.83 10.11
C ILE A 55 0.33 -4.87 11.24
N GLU A 56 -0.73 -4.06 11.16
CA GLU A 56 -1.80 -3.99 12.14
C GLU A 56 -3.12 -3.79 11.41
N GLY A 57 -4.21 -4.33 11.97
CA GLY A 57 -5.54 -4.15 11.43
C GLY A 57 -5.88 -5.10 10.31
N GLU A 58 -6.98 -4.83 9.63
CA GLU A 58 -7.50 -5.67 8.57
C GLU A 58 -7.95 -4.86 7.38
N LEU A 59 -7.64 -5.35 6.19
CA LEU A 59 -8.11 -4.81 4.93
C LEU A 59 -8.86 -5.89 4.18
N GLU A 60 -9.96 -5.52 3.54
CA GLU A 60 -10.54 -6.36 2.48
C GLU A 60 -9.91 -5.93 1.17
N MET A 61 -9.15 -6.82 0.56
CA MET A 61 -8.50 -6.56 -0.73
C MET A 61 -9.18 -7.38 -1.80
N THR A 62 -9.48 -6.73 -2.92
CA THR A 62 -10.04 -7.40 -4.09
C THR A 62 -9.01 -7.34 -5.20
N ILE A 63 -8.58 -8.51 -5.68
CA ILE A 63 -7.57 -8.62 -6.73
C ILE A 63 -8.16 -9.47 -7.85
N ASN A 64 -8.25 -8.90 -9.06
CA ASN A 64 -8.86 -9.56 -10.21
C ASN A 64 -10.25 -10.10 -9.88
N GLY A 65 -11.05 -9.34 -9.14
CA GLY A 65 -12.42 -9.69 -8.77
C GLY A 65 -12.56 -10.63 -7.58
N GLU A 66 -11.46 -11.09 -6.98
CA GLU A 66 -11.51 -11.99 -5.83
C GLU A 66 -11.17 -11.22 -4.55
N ALA A 67 -12.09 -11.21 -3.59
CA ALA A 67 -11.92 -10.53 -2.31
C ALA A 67 -11.33 -11.46 -1.28
N GLN A 68 -10.40 -10.94 -0.48
CA GLN A 68 -9.79 -11.67 0.64
C GLN A 68 -9.40 -10.68 1.73
N ILE A 69 -9.45 -11.14 2.97
CA ILE A 69 -9.01 -10.35 4.12
C ILE A 69 -7.48 -10.41 4.20
N ALA A 70 -6.85 -9.24 4.20
CA ALA A 70 -5.42 -9.09 4.44
C ALA A 70 -5.22 -8.63 5.88
N ARG A 71 -4.36 -9.30 6.61
CA ARG A 71 -4.04 -9.01 8.00
C ARG A 71 -2.60 -9.41 8.31
N ALA A 72 -2.12 -9.09 9.51
CA ALA A 72 -0.76 -9.46 9.92
C ALA A 72 -0.53 -10.96 9.70
N GLY A 73 0.60 -11.30 9.10
CA GLY A 73 0.96 -12.67 8.75
C GLY A 73 0.56 -13.11 7.35
N LEU A 74 -0.24 -12.30 6.64
CA LEU A 74 -0.60 -12.57 5.25
C LEU A 74 -0.01 -11.48 4.37
N VAL A 75 0.51 -11.88 3.21
CA VAL A 75 1.07 -10.97 2.22
C VAL A 75 0.21 -11.06 0.97
N ALA A 76 -0.26 -9.91 0.48
CA ALA A 76 -0.99 -9.86 -0.79
C ALA A 76 0.00 -9.53 -1.91
N ILE A 77 0.00 -10.34 -2.96
CA ILE A 77 0.84 -10.12 -4.14
C ILE A 77 -0.07 -9.76 -5.29
N ILE A 78 0.14 -8.57 -5.84
CA ILE A 78 -0.66 -8.04 -6.94
C ILE A 78 0.21 -8.04 -8.19
N PRO A 79 -0.09 -8.91 -9.15
CA PRO A 79 0.70 -8.96 -10.39
C PRO A 79 0.59 -7.67 -11.19
N SER A 80 1.58 -7.44 -12.06
CA SER A 80 1.57 -6.31 -13.00
C SER A 80 0.22 -6.23 -13.71
N ASN A 81 -0.37 -5.04 -13.72
CA ASN A 81 -1.65 -4.71 -14.38
C ASN A 81 -2.88 -5.44 -13.84
N ALA A 82 -2.78 -6.17 -12.73
CA ALA A 82 -3.94 -6.76 -12.09
C ALA A 82 -4.81 -5.67 -11.45
N ARG A 83 -6.12 -5.71 -11.71
CA ARG A 83 -7.05 -4.76 -11.10
C ARG A 83 -7.19 -5.06 -9.62
N HIS A 84 -7.11 -4.02 -8.80
CA HIS A 84 -7.16 -4.20 -7.35
C HIS A 84 -7.75 -3.00 -6.65
N SER A 85 -8.31 -3.27 -5.47
CA SER A 85 -8.89 -2.27 -4.58
C SER A 85 -8.70 -2.74 -3.14
N ALA A 86 -8.88 -1.83 -2.19
CA ALA A 86 -8.78 -2.15 -0.78
C ALA A 86 -9.81 -1.35 0.02
N LYS A 87 -10.31 -1.97 1.10
CA LYS A 87 -11.18 -1.31 2.06
C LYS A 87 -10.70 -1.62 3.46
N ALA A 88 -10.53 -0.59 4.27
CA ALA A 88 -10.09 -0.75 5.65
C ALA A 88 -11.27 -1.19 6.52
N LEU A 89 -11.15 -2.35 7.15
CA LEU A 89 -12.15 -2.91 8.06
C LEU A 89 -11.90 -2.44 9.49
N SER A 90 -10.72 -1.93 9.77
CA SER A 90 -10.32 -1.36 11.05
C SER A 90 -9.30 -0.26 10.78
N ASP A 91 -8.87 0.44 11.82
CA ASP A 91 -7.64 1.24 11.75
C ASP A 91 -6.46 0.26 11.65
N GLY A 92 -5.36 0.70 11.06
CA GLY A 92 -4.19 -0.15 10.98
C GLY A 92 -3.02 0.47 10.24
N ARG A 93 -2.06 -0.40 9.93
CA ARG A 93 -0.82 -0.02 9.24
C ARG A 93 -0.44 -1.08 8.23
N ALA A 94 0.06 -0.64 7.09
CA ALA A 94 0.54 -1.52 6.03
C ALA A 94 1.78 -0.95 5.35
N ILE A 95 2.63 -1.87 4.88
CA ILE A 95 3.79 -1.54 4.06
C ILE A 95 3.50 -2.05 2.65
N ILE A 96 3.71 -1.19 1.66
CA ILE A 96 3.47 -1.52 0.26
C ILE A 96 4.77 -1.32 -0.51
N VAL A 97 5.09 -2.28 -1.38
CA VAL A 97 6.27 -2.22 -2.24
C VAL A 97 5.84 -2.37 -3.68
N ASP A 98 6.28 -1.44 -4.53
CA ASP A 98 6.04 -1.48 -5.97
C ASP A 98 7.35 -1.64 -6.73
N TYR A 99 7.37 -2.49 -7.73
CA TYR A 99 8.51 -2.69 -8.61
C TYR A 99 8.03 -2.74 -10.07
N PRO A 100 8.65 -1.98 -10.97
CA PRO A 100 9.66 -0.92 -10.76
C PRO A 100 9.08 0.31 -10.09
N LEU A 101 9.86 1.37 -9.99
CA LEU A 101 9.46 2.64 -9.35
C LEU A 101 8.11 3.16 -9.81
N ARG A 102 7.36 3.74 -8.88
CA ARG A 102 6.15 4.52 -9.17
C ARG A 102 6.48 6.00 -9.00
N PRO A 103 6.81 6.71 -10.10
CA PRO A 103 7.27 8.11 -10.02
C PRO A 103 6.24 9.06 -9.43
N GLU A 104 4.95 8.73 -9.55
CA GLU A 104 3.86 9.57 -9.01
C GLU A 104 3.90 9.69 -7.48
N PHE A 105 4.67 8.85 -6.81
CA PHE A 105 4.83 8.91 -5.35
C PHE A 105 6.08 9.67 -4.92
N ASP A 106 6.66 10.44 -5.76
CA ASP A 106 7.79 11.30 -5.39
C ASP A 106 7.39 12.44 -4.45
#